data_7aac83d818742ada7804d58cdf0986d6
#
_entry.id   7aac83d818742ada7804d58cdf0986d6
#
_cell.length_a   1.000
_cell.length_b   1.000
_cell.length_c   1.000
_cell.angle_alpha   90.00
_cell.angle_beta   90.00
_cell.angle_gamma   90.00
#
_symmetry.space_group_name_H-M   'P 1'
#
loop_
_entity.id
_entity.type
_entity.pdbx_description
1 polymer ?
#
loop_
_entity_poly.entity_id
_entity_poly.type
_entity_poly.pdbx_seq_one_letter_code
_entity_poly.pdbx_strand_id
1 'polypeptide(L)'
;LTGPATVVLSGIGVGLESAVYTAAIIGAAVYAAFLFGGGSVALSLFLVALAGCGLLTTVGVIVAMDTFGPVSDNAQGIAEMSGDVDGEGAQILTELDAVGNTTKAITKGIAIATAVLAATALFGSYTDAWQGAVRELDASKITQAEGQSFLNDAFGLVTSPQTLVGLILGAAVVFMFSGLAINAVTRAAGAIVFEVRRQFREIPGIMEGTTKPEYGKVVDICTRDSLRELATPGLLAALTPVAVGFGLGIGALAGFLAGAIGAGALMAVFLANAGGSWDNAKKIVEDGHHGGKGSEAHAA
;
A
#
# COMPACT_ATOMS: atom_id res chain seq x y z
N LEU A 1 20.72 0.07 22.57
CA LEU A 1 20.53 0.87 21.36
C LEU A 1 21.88 1.07 20.68
N THR A 2 21.99 0.62 19.43
CA THR A 2 23.24 0.63 18.66
C THR A 2 23.26 1.71 17.57
N GLY A 3 22.25 2.59 17.57
CA GLY A 3 22.14 3.77 16.70
C GLY A 3 21.13 3.65 15.55
N PRO A 4 20.94 4.72 14.74
CA PRO A 4 19.89 4.84 13.73
C PRO A 4 19.92 3.73 12.68
N ALA A 5 21.11 3.29 12.25
CA ALA A 5 21.26 2.27 11.23
C ALA A 5 20.63 0.93 11.63
N THR A 6 20.80 0.51 12.88
CA THR A 6 20.23 -0.74 13.39
C THR A 6 18.72 -0.65 13.64
N VAL A 7 18.21 0.53 13.99
CA VAL A 7 16.77 0.79 14.09
C VAL A 7 16.11 0.65 12.73
N VAL A 8 16.70 1.25 11.69
CA VAL A 8 16.21 1.13 10.30
C VAL A 8 16.21 -0.33 9.85
N LEU A 9 17.33 -1.04 10.05
CA LEU A 9 17.43 -2.46 9.66
C LEU A 9 16.43 -3.35 10.40
N SER A 10 16.21 -3.11 11.69
CA SER A 10 15.22 -3.87 12.47
C SER A 10 13.81 -3.69 11.94
N GLY A 11 13.38 -2.48 11.63
CA GLY A 11 12.06 -2.23 11.05
C GLY A 11 11.90 -2.84 9.64
N ILE A 12 12.97 -2.81 8.83
CA ILE A 12 12.98 -3.52 7.54
C ILE A 12 12.80 -5.03 7.76
N GLY A 13 13.52 -5.64 8.71
CA GLY A 13 13.39 -7.05 9.05
C GLY A 13 11.96 -7.43 9.44
N VAL A 14 11.36 -6.70 10.37
CA VAL A 14 9.96 -6.90 10.80
C VAL A 14 8.99 -6.79 9.62
N GLY A 15 9.17 -5.79 8.76
CA GLY A 15 8.34 -5.62 7.57
C GLY A 15 8.44 -6.79 6.59
N LEU A 16 9.66 -7.28 6.32
CA LEU A 16 9.88 -8.43 5.44
C LEU A 16 9.28 -9.72 5.99
N GLU A 17 9.48 -10.02 7.26
CA GLU A 17 8.92 -11.21 7.90
C GLU A 17 7.39 -11.18 7.90
N SER A 18 6.78 -10.05 8.24
CA SER A 18 5.33 -9.91 8.26
C SER A 18 4.70 -10.07 6.87
N ALA A 19 5.40 -9.63 5.82
CA ALA A 19 4.96 -9.82 4.45
C ALA A 19 4.87 -11.31 4.08
N VAL A 20 5.82 -12.13 4.54
CA VAL A 20 5.82 -13.59 4.30
C VAL A 20 4.63 -14.26 4.97
N TYR A 21 4.38 -13.96 6.25
CA TYR A 21 3.24 -14.55 6.97
C TYR A 21 1.89 -14.17 6.33
N THR A 22 1.73 -12.92 5.96
CA THR A 22 0.51 -12.45 5.30
C THR A 22 0.33 -13.11 3.93
N ALA A 23 1.39 -13.20 3.13
CA ALA A 23 1.35 -13.88 1.83
C ALA A 23 1.01 -15.37 1.97
N ALA A 24 1.53 -16.06 2.99
CA ALA A 24 1.20 -17.44 3.25
C ALA A 24 -0.29 -17.62 3.60
N ILE A 25 -0.87 -16.74 4.40
CA ILE A 25 -2.30 -16.76 4.75
C ILE A 25 -3.16 -16.52 3.51
N ILE A 26 -2.84 -15.49 2.71
CA ILE A 26 -3.56 -15.20 1.47
C ILE A 26 -3.45 -16.36 0.49
N GLY A 27 -2.25 -16.91 0.30
CA GLY A 27 -2.01 -18.05 -0.57
C GLY A 27 -2.80 -19.29 -0.14
N ALA A 28 -2.85 -19.57 1.16
CA ALA A 28 -3.68 -20.66 1.69
C ALA A 28 -5.17 -20.44 1.44
N ALA A 29 -5.67 -19.21 1.60
CA ALA A 29 -7.07 -18.87 1.32
C ALA A 29 -7.42 -19.05 -0.16
N VAL A 30 -6.58 -18.57 -1.06
CA VAL A 30 -6.75 -18.74 -2.52
C VAL A 30 -6.72 -20.23 -2.88
N TYR A 31 -5.77 -21.00 -2.33
CA TYR A 31 -5.65 -22.41 -2.58
C TYR A 31 -6.85 -23.21 -2.05
N ALA A 32 -7.36 -22.87 -0.87
CA ALA A 32 -8.58 -23.47 -0.33
C ALA A 32 -9.78 -23.19 -1.23
N ALA A 33 -9.96 -21.97 -1.70
CA ALA A 33 -11.01 -21.62 -2.66
C ALA A 33 -10.88 -22.43 -3.97
N PHE A 34 -9.64 -22.63 -4.45
CA PHE A 34 -9.36 -23.46 -5.62
C PHE A 34 -9.79 -24.92 -5.39
N LEU A 35 -9.46 -25.50 -4.23
CA LEU A 35 -9.86 -26.88 -3.90
C LEU A 35 -11.39 -27.04 -3.85
N PHE A 36 -12.11 -26.07 -3.29
CA PHE A 36 -13.57 -26.10 -3.26
C PHE A 36 -14.21 -25.95 -4.66
N GLY A 37 -13.47 -25.38 -5.62
CA GLY A 37 -13.89 -25.27 -7.01
C GLY A 37 -13.96 -26.59 -7.77
N GLY A 38 -13.50 -27.72 -7.21
CA GLY A 38 -13.66 -29.06 -7.76
C GLY A 38 -13.09 -29.24 -9.17
N GLY A 39 -12.01 -28.52 -9.50
CA GLY A 39 -11.35 -28.55 -10.82
C GLY A 39 -11.95 -27.57 -11.86
N SER A 40 -13.01 -26.86 -11.54
CA SER A 40 -13.55 -25.79 -12.39
C SER A 40 -12.81 -24.49 -12.08
N VAL A 41 -12.06 -23.95 -13.05
CA VAL A 41 -11.35 -22.66 -12.91
C VAL A 41 -12.35 -21.52 -12.65
N ALA A 42 -13.46 -21.47 -13.39
CA ALA A 42 -14.47 -20.43 -13.22
C ALA A 42 -15.08 -20.46 -11.80
N LEU A 43 -15.44 -21.65 -11.30
CA LEU A 43 -15.96 -21.79 -9.94
C LEU A 43 -14.90 -21.42 -8.90
N SER A 44 -13.64 -21.82 -9.10
CA SER A 44 -12.53 -21.47 -8.20
C SER A 44 -12.33 -19.96 -8.10
N LEU A 45 -12.33 -19.24 -9.23
CA LEU A 45 -12.20 -17.79 -9.27
C LEU A 45 -13.42 -17.08 -8.64
N PHE A 46 -14.62 -17.62 -8.84
CA PHE A 46 -15.81 -17.14 -8.16
C PHE A 46 -15.72 -17.29 -6.64
N LEU A 47 -15.21 -18.43 -6.16
CA LEU A 47 -15.02 -18.66 -4.72
C LEU A 47 -13.93 -17.77 -4.12
N VAL A 48 -12.87 -17.45 -4.88
CA VAL A 48 -11.88 -16.44 -4.48
C VAL A 48 -12.53 -15.06 -4.35
N ALA A 49 -13.38 -14.67 -5.32
CA ALA A 49 -14.14 -13.42 -5.24
C ALA A 49 -15.08 -13.40 -4.02
N LEU A 50 -15.77 -14.51 -3.76
CA LEU A 50 -16.66 -14.66 -2.60
C LEU A 50 -15.90 -14.55 -1.27
N ALA A 51 -14.68 -15.10 -1.19
CA ALA A 51 -13.80 -14.94 -0.04
C ALA A 51 -13.41 -13.47 0.17
N GLY A 52 -13.10 -12.74 -0.90
CA GLY A 52 -12.88 -11.29 -0.87
C GLY A 52 -14.10 -10.52 -0.37
N CYS A 53 -15.31 -10.89 -0.84
CA CYS A 53 -16.55 -10.32 -0.32
C CYS A 53 -16.75 -10.62 1.17
N GLY A 54 -16.34 -11.78 1.63
CA GLY A 54 -16.36 -12.15 3.04
C GLY A 54 -15.50 -11.22 3.91
N LEU A 55 -14.31 -10.84 3.44
CA LEU A 55 -13.46 -9.86 4.12
C LEU A 55 -14.10 -8.46 4.15
N LEU A 56 -14.86 -8.09 3.12
CA LEU A 56 -15.54 -6.80 3.06
C LEU A 56 -16.76 -6.68 3.96
N THR A 57 -17.21 -7.73 4.64
CA THR A 57 -18.30 -7.63 5.62
C THR A 57 -17.98 -6.66 6.76
N THR A 58 -16.70 -6.47 7.06
CA THR A 58 -16.21 -5.52 8.08
C THR A 58 -15.71 -4.20 7.50
N VAL A 59 -16.01 -3.89 6.23
CA VAL A 59 -15.48 -2.69 5.55
C VAL A 59 -15.80 -1.39 6.28
N GLY A 60 -16.98 -1.26 6.89
CA GLY A 60 -17.34 -0.07 7.67
C GLY A 60 -16.40 0.17 8.85
N VAL A 61 -16.01 -0.90 9.54
CA VAL A 61 -15.01 -0.84 10.63
C VAL A 61 -13.62 -0.51 10.07
N ILE A 62 -13.23 -1.13 8.95
CA ILE A 62 -11.94 -0.89 8.31
C ILE A 62 -11.79 0.60 7.95
N VAL A 63 -12.79 1.18 7.29
CA VAL A 63 -12.78 2.60 6.90
C VAL A 63 -12.78 3.52 8.12
N ALA A 64 -13.57 3.20 9.14
CA ALA A 64 -13.60 3.96 10.37
C ALA A 64 -12.23 3.97 11.08
N MET A 65 -11.56 2.82 11.14
CA MET A 65 -10.25 2.68 11.78
C MET A 65 -9.13 3.33 10.97
N ASP A 66 -9.18 3.26 9.63
CA ASP A 66 -8.24 3.97 8.76
C ASP A 66 -8.35 5.49 8.91
N THR A 67 -9.54 6.00 9.23
CA THR A 67 -9.76 7.42 9.52
C THR A 67 -9.39 7.76 10.97
N PHE A 68 -9.70 6.89 11.92
CA PHE A 68 -9.41 7.09 13.34
C PHE A 68 -7.92 7.29 13.61
N GLY A 69 -7.04 6.51 12.97
CA GLY A 69 -5.60 6.63 13.15
C GLY A 69 -5.06 8.04 12.89
N PRO A 70 -5.26 8.65 11.71
CA PRO A 70 -4.85 10.02 11.45
C PRO A 70 -5.52 11.05 12.37
N VAL A 71 -6.77 10.83 12.78
CA VAL A 71 -7.49 11.75 13.69
C VAL A 71 -6.87 11.72 15.08
N SER A 72 -6.58 10.54 15.64
CA SER A 72 -5.94 10.39 16.95
C SER A 72 -4.52 10.96 16.98
N ASP A 73 -3.73 10.70 15.92
CA ASP A 73 -2.39 11.23 15.75
C ASP A 73 -2.39 12.78 15.71
N ASN A 74 -3.28 13.36 14.90
CA ASN A 74 -3.42 14.81 14.84
C ASN A 74 -3.93 15.41 16.17
N ALA A 75 -4.86 14.75 16.85
CA ALA A 75 -5.38 15.21 18.12
C ALA A 75 -4.29 15.25 19.19
N GLN A 76 -3.46 14.19 19.27
CA GLN A 76 -2.30 14.16 20.17
C GLN A 76 -1.32 15.27 19.82
N GLY A 77 -0.95 15.41 18.55
CA GLY A 77 -0.01 16.46 18.13
C GLY A 77 -0.50 17.87 18.43
N ILE A 78 -1.81 18.15 18.29
CA ILE A 78 -2.40 19.44 18.65
C ILE A 78 -2.33 19.66 20.17
N ALA A 79 -2.66 18.66 20.97
CA ALA A 79 -2.61 18.76 22.43
C ALA A 79 -1.16 18.99 22.92
N GLU A 80 -0.18 18.30 22.36
CA GLU A 80 1.23 18.49 22.68
C GLU A 80 1.71 19.91 22.31
N MET A 81 1.33 20.41 21.13
CA MET A 81 1.79 21.72 20.66
C MET A 81 1.09 22.89 21.37
N SER A 82 -0.18 22.73 21.73
CA SER A 82 -0.94 23.77 22.44
C SER A 82 -0.57 23.88 23.91
N GLY A 83 -0.14 22.76 24.52
CA GLY A 83 0.06 22.66 25.96
C GLY A 83 -1.23 22.82 26.78
N ASP A 84 -2.39 22.73 26.14
CA ASP A 84 -3.70 22.90 26.81
C ASP A 84 -4.16 21.64 27.54
N VAL A 85 -3.52 20.50 27.28
CA VAL A 85 -3.86 19.20 27.87
C VAL A 85 -2.60 18.59 28.47
N ASP A 86 -2.65 18.35 29.77
CA ASP A 86 -1.57 17.72 30.54
C ASP A 86 -2.12 16.60 31.47
N GLY A 87 -1.22 15.91 32.18
CA GLY A 87 -1.56 14.84 33.09
C GLY A 87 -2.31 13.69 32.42
N GLU A 88 -3.45 13.27 33.00
CA GLU A 88 -4.24 12.13 32.54
C GLU A 88 -4.79 12.33 31.12
N GLY A 89 -5.18 13.55 30.76
CA GLY A 89 -5.68 13.86 29.43
C GLY A 89 -4.63 13.66 28.32
N ALA A 90 -3.40 14.09 28.56
CA ALA A 90 -2.28 13.89 27.62
C ALA A 90 -1.97 12.39 27.45
N GLN A 91 -1.98 11.63 28.54
CA GLN A 91 -1.76 10.19 28.48
C GLN A 91 -2.85 9.46 27.71
N ILE A 92 -4.13 9.80 27.90
CA ILE A 92 -5.24 9.23 27.13
C ILE A 92 -5.04 9.48 25.62
N LEU A 93 -4.61 10.69 25.21
CA LEU A 93 -4.37 11.00 23.81
C LEU A 93 -3.21 10.18 23.23
N THR A 94 -2.13 9.98 23.98
CA THR A 94 -1.02 9.12 23.59
C THR A 94 -1.44 7.66 23.42
N GLU A 95 -2.26 7.14 24.34
CA GLU A 95 -2.79 5.77 24.25
C GLU A 95 -3.74 5.61 23.05
N LEU A 96 -4.61 6.59 22.80
CA LEU A 96 -5.49 6.59 21.62
C LEU A 96 -4.72 6.63 20.32
N ASP A 97 -3.62 7.37 20.26
CA ASP A 97 -2.75 7.40 19.08
C ASP A 97 -2.02 6.08 18.86
N ALA A 98 -1.50 5.45 19.92
CA ALA A 98 -0.90 4.11 19.83
C ALA A 98 -1.90 3.05 19.36
N VAL A 99 -3.16 3.11 19.84
CA VAL A 99 -4.28 2.27 19.34
C VAL A 99 -4.56 2.59 17.88
N GLY A 100 -4.57 3.87 17.49
CA GLY A 100 -4.77 4.31 16.12
C GLY A 100 -3.75 3.74 15.14
N ASN A 101 -2.48 3.72 15.52
CA ASN A 101 -1.40 3.15 14.70
C ASN A 101 -1.51 1.62 14.56
N THR A 102 -1.83 0.93 15.65
CA THR A 102 -2.02 -0.51 15.63
C THR A 102 -3.22 -0.91 14.78
N THR A 103 -4.34 -0.23 14.92
CA THR A 103 -5.54 -0.49 14.13
C THR A 103 -5.35 -0.17 12.66
N LYS A 104 -4.62 0.89 12.33
CA LYS A 104 -4.18 1.21 10.96
C LYS A 104 -3.41 0.06 10.30
N ALA A 105 -2.47 -0.56 11.02
CA ALA A 105 -1.70 -1.69 10.50
C ALA A 105 -2.58 -2.91 10.25
N ILE A 106 -3.51 -3.23 11.14
CA ILE A 106 -4.45 -4.36 11.02
C ILE A 106 -5.40 -4.15 9.84
N THR A 107 -6.04 -2.99 9.74
CA THR A 107 -7.01 -2.68 8.68
C THR A 107 -6.38 -2.64 7.30
N LYS A 108 -5.14 -2.15 7.18
CA LYS A 108 -4.36 -2.22 5.95
C LYS A 108 -4.09 -3.67 5.53
N GLY A 109 -3.79 -4.57 6.46
CA GLY A 109 -3.62 -5.99 6.18
C GLY A 109 -4.87 -6.61 5.56
N ILE A 110 -6.06 -6.32 6.09
CA ILE A 110 -7.33 -6.78 5.54
C ILE A 110 -7.58 -6.17 4.16
N ALA A 111 -7.36 -4.87 3.99
CA ALA A 111 -7.53 -4.18 2.71
C ALA A 111 -6.61 -4.76 1.62
N ILE A 112 -5.34 -5.04 1.95
CA ILE A 112 -4.37 -5.65 1.04
C ILE A 112 -4.81 -7.06 0.66
N ALA A 113 -5.22 -7.90 1.63
CA ALA A 113 -5.71 -9.24 1.37
C ALA A 113 -6.94 -9.22 0.44
N THR A 114 -7.90 -8.33 0.69
CA THR A 114 -9.08 -8.15 -0.16
C THR A 114 -8.68 -7.73 -1.59
N ALA A 115 -7.74 -6.79 -1.74
CA ALA A 115 -7.25 -6.34 -3.04
C ALA A 115 -6.59 -7.48 -3.82
N VAL A 116 -5.81 -8.34 -3.16
CA VAL A 116 -5.17 -9.50 -3.79
C VAL A 116 -6.20 -10.54 -4.24
N LEU A 117 -7.20 -10.84 -3.40
CA LEU A 117 -8.29 -11.75 -3.77
C LEU A 117 -9.10 -11.21 -4.95
N ALA A 118 -9.45 -9.92 -4.93
CA ALA A 118 -10.15 -9.27 -6.03
C ALA A 118 -9.34 -9.28 -7.33
N ALA A 119 -8.06 -8.93 -7.26
CA ALA A 119 -7.17 -8.96 -8.41
C ALA A 119 -7.01 -10.39 -8.97
N THR A 120 -6.91 -11.40 -8.10
CA THR A 120 -6.87 -12.81 -8.52
C THR A 120 -8.16 -13.23 -9.22
N ALA A 121 -9.33 -12.82 -8.71
CA ALA A 121 -10.62 -13.10 -9.34
C ALA A 121 -10.76 -12.40 -10.70
N LEU A 122 -10.19 -11.19 -10.88
CA LEU A 122 -10.20 -10.46 -12.14
C LEU A 122 -9.41 -11.16 -13.27
N PHE A 123 -8.51 -12.10 -12.97
CA PHE A 123 -7.94 -12.97 -13.99
C PHE A 123 -9.00 -13.78 -14.74
N GLY A 124 -10.13 -14.12 -14.09
CA GLY A 124 -11.27 -14.72 -14.75
C GLY A 124 -11.84 -13.81 -15.84
N SER A 125 -12.10 -12.56 -15.52
CA SER A 125 -12.60 -11.57 -16.49
C SER A 125 -11.58 -11.30 -17.62
N TYR A 126 -10.30 -11.28 -17.31
CA TYR A 126 -9.25 -11.19 -18.32
C TYR A 126 -9.29 -12.37 -19.29
N THR A 127 -9.39 -13.59 -18.77
CA THR A 127 -9.50 -14.82 -19.57
C THR A 127 -10.76 -14.83 -20.42
N ASP A 128 -11.90 -14.45 -19.86
CA ASP A 128 -13.18 -14.42 -20.58
C ASP A 128 -13.19 -13.37 -21.69
N ALA A 129 -12.67 -12.18 -21.43
CA ALA A 129 -12.57 -11.11 -22.43
C ALA A 129 -11.70 -11.53 -23.60
N TRP A 130 -10.56 -12.16 -23.34
CA TRP A 130 -9.67 -12.65 -24.35
C TRP A 130 -10.25 -13.82 -25.14
N GLN A 131 -10.87 -14.83 -24.47
CA GLN A 131 -11.54 -15.94 -25.14
C GLN A 131 -12.74 -15.47 -25.98
N GLY A 132 -13.48 -14.46 -25.49
CA GLY A 132 -14.53 -13.82 -26.24
C GLY A 132 -14.04 -13.22 -27.55
N ALA A 133 -12.96 -12.41 -27.47
CA ALA A 133 -12.34 -11.82 -28.64
C ALA A 133 -11.85 -12.86 -29.67
N VAL A 134 -11.28 -13.97 -29.20
CA VAL A 134 -10.86 -15.08 -30.08
C VAL A 134 -12.05 -15.75 -30.78
N ARG A 135 -13.18 -15.93 -30.07
CA ARG A 135 -14.39 -16.52 -30.64
C ARG A 135 -15.08 -15.63 -31.68
N GLU A 136 -14.94 -14.32 -31.55
CA GLU A 136 -15.44 -13.34 -32.52
C GLU A 136 -14.58 -13.24 -33.78
N LEU A 137 -13.31 -13.69 -33.71
CA LEU A 137 -12.48 -13.79 -34.89
C LEU A 137 -13.05 -14.84 -35.83
N ASP A 138 -13.44 -14.41 -37.04
CA ASP A 138 -14.04 -15.27 -38.07
C ASP A 138 -13.07 -16.45 -38.38
N ALA A 139 -13.53 -17.66 -38.08
CA ALA A 139 -12.76 -18.90 -38.28
C ALA A 139 -12.27 -19.08 -39.74
N SER A 140 -12.82 -18.33 -40.68
CA SER A 140 -12.36 -18.30 -42.07
C SER A 140 -11.04 -17.49 -42.28
N LYS A 141 -10.68 -16.66 -41.32
CA LYS A 141 -9.51 -15.75 -41.42
C LYS A 141 -8.30 -16.21 -40.62
N ILE A 142 -8.47 -17.22 -39.78
CA ILE A 142 -7.38 -17.75 -38.93
C ILE A 142 -7.23 -19.24 -39.23
N THR A 143 -6.05 -19.68 -39.67
CA THR A 143 -5.77 -21.10 -39.78
C THR A 143 -5.77 -21.74 -38.38
N GLN A 144 -6.12 -23.02 -38.29
CA GLN A 144 -6.13 -23.76 -37.01
C GLN A 144 -4.76 -23.73 -36.31
N ALA A 145 -3.67 -23.65 -37.09
CA ALA A 145 -2.31 -23.53 -36.56
C ALA A 145 -2.03 -22.14 -35.98
N GLU A 146 -2.53 -21.06 -36.60
CA GLU A 146 -2.39 -19.70 -36.09
C GLU A 146 -3.24 -19.49 -34.82
N GLY A 147 -4.45 -20.04 -34.78
CA GLY A 147 -5.28 -20.04 -33.58
C GLY A 147 -4.64 -20.80 -32.42
N GLN A 148 -4.01 -21.94 -32.69
CA GLN A 148 -3.30 -22.72 -31.67
C GLN A 148 -2.02 -22.02 -31.20
N SER A 149 -1.28 -21.38 -32.11
CA SER A 149 -0.11 -20.57 -31.77
C SER A 149 -0.51 -19.38 -30.89
N PHE A 150 -1.57 -18.69 -31.27
CA PHE A 150 -2.10 -17.57 -30.49
C PHE A 150 -2.57 -18.00 -29.09
N LEU A 151 -3.20 -19.18 -28.96
CA LEU A 151 -3.55 -19.77 -27.69
C LEU A 151 -2.32 -20.10 -26.84
N ASN A 152 -1.30 -20.69 -27.46
CA ASN A 152 -0.05 -21.05 -26.78
C ASN A 152 0.72 -19.81 -26.33
N ASP A 153 0.73 -18.74 -27.13
CA ASP A 153 1.38 -17.49 -26.79
C ASP A 153 0.64 -16.73 -25.68
N ALA A 154 -0.70 -16.79 -25.69
CA ALA A 154 -1.51 -16.11 -24.70
C ALA A 154 -1.51 -16.78 -23.33
N PHE A 155 -1.49 -18.10 -23.30
CA PHE A 155 -1.35 -18.91 -22.09
C PHE A 155 0.03 -19.54 -21.96
N GLY A 156 0.98 -19.06 -22.76
CA GLY A 156 2.35 -19.54 -22.73
C GLY A 156 2.81 -19.72 -21.30
N LEU A 157 3.30 -20.90 -21.03
CA LEU A 157 3.90 -21.28 -19.77
C LEU A 157 4.69 -20.09 -19.22
N VAL A 158 4.71 -19.92 -17.90
CA VAL A 158 5.56 -18.93 -17.20
C VAL A 158 7.00 -18.91 -17.73
N THR A 159 7.40 -19.97 -18.42
CA THR A 159 8.68 -20.18 -19.08
C THR A 159 8.79 -19.48 -20.46
N SER A 160 7.70 -18.93 -21.05
CA SER A 160 7.85 -18.19 -22.30
C SER A 160 8.60 -16.88 -22.03
N PRO A 161 9.54 -16.46 -22.89
CA PRO A 161 10.31 -15.24 -22.68
C PRO A 161 9.44 -13.99 -22.51
N GLN A 162 8.34 -13.89 -23.28
CA GLN A 162 7.41 -12.77 -23.20
C GLN A 162 6.69 -12.70 -21.84
N THR A 163 6.17 -13.82 -21.37
CA THR A 163 5.50 -13.91 -20.06
C THR A 163 6.47 -13.63 -18.92
N LEU A 164 7.70 -14.16 -18.99
CA LEU A 164 8.74 -13.89 -18.00
C LEU A 164 9.13 -12.42 -17.96
N VAL A 165 9.32 -11.78 -19.12
CA VAL A 165 9.59 -10.34 -19.20
C VAL A 165 8.42 -9.55 -18.60
N GLY A 166 7.18 -9.90 -18.94
CA GLY A 166 5.99 -9.29 -18.35
C GLY A 166 5.99 -9.38 -16.83
N LEU A 167 6.24 -10.56 -16.29
CA LEU A 167 6.27 -10.81 -14.83
C LEU A 167 7.34 -9.96 -14.13
N ILE A 168 8.54 -9.88 -14.70
CA ILE A 168 9.63 -9.06 -14.17
C ILE A 168 9.25 -7.57 -14.20
N LEU A 169 8.67 -7.10 -15.31
CA LEU A 169 8.21 -5.72 -15.44
C LEU A 169 7.11 -5.40 -14.45
N GLY A 170 6.15 -6.31 -14.23
CA GLY A 170 5.09 -6.14 -13.24
C GLY A 170 5.64 -5.99 -11.84
N ALA A 171 6.57 -6.84 -11.44
CA ALA A 171 7.26 -6.71 -10.15
C ALA A 171 8.07 -5.40 -10.07
N ALA A 172 8.82 -5.06 -11.10
CA ALA A 172 9.65 -3.85 -11.14
C ALA A 172 8.82 -2.56 -11.01
N VAL A 173 7.64 -2.51 -11.63
CA VAL A 173 6.73 -1.35 -11.53
C VAL A 173 6.26 -1.14 -10.10
N VAL A 174 6.03 -2.19 -9.32
CA VAL A 174 5.68 -2.07 -7.89
C VAL A 174 6.81 -1.42 -7.10
N PHE A 175 8.06 -1.81 -7.34
CA PHE A 175 9.22 -1.19 -6.69
C PHE A 175 9.38 0.27 -7.12
N MET A 176 9.23 0.56 -8.41
CA MET A 176 9.28 1.94 -8.92
C MET A 176 8.17 2.80 -8.30
N PHE A 177 6.93 2.30 -8.27
CA PHE A 177 5.80 2.97 -7.63
C PHE A 177 6.10 3.28 -6.16
N SER A 178 6.60 2.29 -5.42
CA SER A 178 6.93 2.44 -4.00
C SER A 178 8.02 3.49 -3.79
N GLY A 179 9.08 3.48 -4.58
CA GLY A 179 10.14 4.48 -4.53
C GLY A 179 9.64 5.88 -4.86
N LEU A 180 8.81 6.03 -5.89
CA LEU A 180 8.17 7.31 -6.23
C LEU A 180 7.27 7.81 -5.11
N ALA A 181 6.46 6.93 -4.49
CA ALA A 181 5.58 7.29 -3.39
C ALA A 181 6.36 7.75 -2.15
N ILE A 182 7.42 7.04 -1.75
CA ILE A 182 8.28 7.43 -0.63
C ILE A 182 8.91 8.80 -0.88
N ASN A 183 9.47 9.02 -2.07
CA ASN A 183 10.06 10.30 -2.43
C ASN A 183 9.02 11.43 -2.48
N ALA A 184 7.82 11.14 -2.93
CA ALA A 184 6.69 12.10 -2.97
C ALA A 184 6.31 12.55 -1.55
N VAL A 185 6.17 11.60 -0.61
CA VAL A 185 5.90 11.90 0.80
C VAL A 185 7.01 12.77 1.39
N THR A 186 8.27 12.45 1.13
CA THR A 186 9.43 13.22 1.62
C THR A 186 9.40 14.67 1.11
N ARG A 187 9.07 14.87 -0.16
CA ARG A 187 8.96 16.23 -0.74
C ARG A 187 7.78 17.01 -0.15
N ALA A 188 6.60 16.39 -0.06
CA ALA A 188 5.42 17.04 0.50
C ALA A 188 5.61 17.40 1.98
N ALA A 189 6.16 16.48 2.77
CA ALA A 189 6.51 16.74 4.17
C ALA A 189 7.53 17.89 4.31
N GLY A 190 8.54 17.93 3.44
CA GLY A 190 9.53 19.02 3.40
C GLY A 190 8.87 20.39 3.21
N ALA A 191 7.93 20.52 2.28
CA ALA A 191 7.20 21.77 2.04
C ALA A 191 6.43 22.23 3.29
N ILE A 192 5.79 21.31 4.00
CA ILE A 192 5.08 21.61 5.26
C ILE A 192 6.07 22.06 6.34
N VAL A 193 7.18 21.37 6.51
CA VAL A 193 8.21 21.75 7.49
C VAL A 193 8.75 23.16 7.22
N PHE A 194 9.00 23.51 5.96
CA PHE A 194 9.46 24.86 5.60
C PHE A 194 8.42 25.93 5.94
N GLU A 195 7.13 25.68 5.67
CA GLU A 195 6.06 26.61 6.01
C GLU A 195 5.89 26.76 7.51
N VAL A 196 5.91 25.68 8.28
CA VAL A 196 5.85 25.72 9.74
C VAL A 196 7.01 26.53 10.32
N ARG A 197 8.24 26.26 9.86
CA ARG A 197 9.43 27.03 10.28
C ARG A 197 9.35 28.50 9.90
N ARG A 198 8.75 28.83 8.75
CA ARG A 198 8.49 30.22 8.34
C ARG A 198 7.56 30.89 9.34
N GLN A 199 6.44 30.24 9.69
CA GLN A 199 5.46 30.78 10.63
C GLN A 199 6.10 31.06 12.00
N PHE A 200 6.87 30.12 12.54
CA PHE A 200 7.56 30.31 13.82
C PHE A 200 8.55 31.49 13.79
N ARG A 201 9.18 31.76 12.65
CA ARG A 201 10.16 32.83 12.50
C ARG A 201 9.51 34.21 12.24
N GLU A 202 8.42 34.24 11.48
CA GLU A 202 7.84 35.46 10.93
C GLU A 202 6.59 35.93 11.65
N ILE A 203 5.90 35.06 12.39
CA ILE A 203 4.68 35.41 13.13
C ILE A 203 5.01 35.46 14.64
N PRO A 204 5.11 36.66 15.24
CA PRO A 204 5.36 36.79 16.66
C PRO A 204 4.20 36.22 17.50
N GLY A 205 4.51 35.60 18.61
CA GLY A 205 3.51 35.13 19.58
C GLY A 205 2.99 33.71 19.34
N ILE A 206 3.43 33.01 18.28
CA ILE A 206 3.06 31.58 18.10
C ILE A 206 3.68 30.73 19.20
N MET A 207 4.96 30.93 19.51
CA MET A 207 5.67 30.16 20.54
C MET A 207 5.16 30.44 21.94
N GLU A 208 4.64 31.64 22.17
CA GLU A 208 4.04 32.09 23.43
C GLU A 208 2.53 31.80 23.52
N GLY A 209 1.95 31.19 22.48
CA GLY A 209 0.52 30.88 22.41
C GLY A 209 -0.41 32.10 22.28
N THR A 210 0.12 33.30 22.09
CA THR A 210 -0.65 34.54 21.97
C THR A 210 -1.22 34.78 20.56
N THR A 211 -0.61 34.15 19.55
CA THR A 211 -1.03 34.23 18.15
C THR A 211 -1.25 32.84 17.58
N LYS A 212 -2.39 32.61 16.91
CA LYS A 212 -2.69 31.34 16.28
C LYS A 212 -1.89 31.15 14.98
N PRO A 213 -1.37 29.94 14.70
CA PRO A 213 -0.74 29.63 13.42
C PRO A 213 -1.73 29.75 12.24
N GLU A 214 -1.19 29.96 11.04
CA GLU A 214 -1.95 29.98 9.78
C GLU A 214 -2.24 28.52 9.31
N TYR A 215 -3.10 27.78 10.03
CA TYR A 215 -3.42 26.37 9.73
C TYR A 215 -3.93 26.17 8.31
N GLY A 216 -4.79 27.05 7.82
CA GLY A 216 -5.36 26.96 6.46
C GLY A 216 -4.29 26.91 5.37
N LYS A 217 -3.21 27.67 5.53
CA LYS A 217 -2.10 27.69 4.59
C LYS A 217 -1.33 26.36 4.57
N VAL A 218 -1.13 25.76 5.72
CA VAL A 218 -0.47 24.43 5.83
C VAL A 218 -1.33 23.35 5.17
N VAL A 219 -2.64 23.36 5.42
CA VAL A 219 -3.60 22.43 4.80
C VAL A 219 -3.64 22.61 3.27
N ASP A 220 -3.63 23.86 2.77
CA ASP A 220 -3.63 24.15 1.33
C ASP A 220 -2.35 23.60 0.65
N ILE A 221 -1.18 23.86 1.24
CA ILE A 221 0.09 23.32 0.76
C ILE A 221 0.05 21.79 0.72
N CYS A 222 -0.37 21.16 1.84
CA CYS A 222 -0.45 19.69 1.95
C CYS A 222 -1.35 19.10 0.87
N THR A 223 -2.56 19.64 0.69
CA THR A 223 -3.53 19.13 -0.28
C THR A 223 -3.03 19.29 -1.71
N ARG A 224 -2.53 20.47 -2.06
CA ARG A 224 -2.06 20.77 -3.42
C ARG A 224 -0.84 19.93 -3.79
N ASP A 225 0.14 19.85 -2.89
CA ASP A 225 1.38 19.13 -3.17
C ASP A 225 1.13 17.61 -3.20
N SER A 226 0.27 17.09 -2.31
CA SER A 226 -0.12 15.68 -2.33
C SER A 226 -0.82 15.28 -3.64
N LEU A 227 -1.76 16.09 -4.13
CA LEU A 227 -2.42 15.84 -5.41
C LEU A 227 -1.45 15.87 -6.59
N ARG A 228 -0.50 16.80 -6.58
CA ARG A 228 0.53 16.88 -7.63
C ARG A 228 1.47 15.69 -7.61
N GLU A 229 1.91 15.28 -6.43
CA GLU A 229 2.85 14.18 -6.26
C GLU A 229 2.24 12.81 -6.59
N LEU A 230 0.92 12.65 -6.45
CA LEU A 230 0.20 11.43 -6.84
C LEU A 230 0.12 11.22 -8.36
N ALA A 231 0.29 12.25 -9.18
CA ALA A 231 0.13 12.16 -10.62
C ALA A 231 1.13 11.18 -11.26
N THR A 232 2.40 11.25 -10.89
CA THR A 232 3.45 10.40 -11.47
C THR A 232 3.27 8.91 -11.14
N PRO A 233 3.17 8.49 -9.88
CA PRO A 233 2.93 7.08 -9.55
C PRO A 233 1.57 6.59 -10.06
N GLY A 234 0.53 7.43 -10.06
CA GLY A 234 -0.77 7.09 -10.60
C GLY A 234 -0.76 6.80 -12.09
N LEU A 235 -0.11 7.65 -12.88
CA LEU A 235 0.07 7.45 -14.32
C LEU A 235 0.93 6.21 -14.61
N LEU A 236 1.99 5.97 -13.82
CA LEU A 236 2.80 4.77 -13.94
C LEU A 236 1.92 3.51 -13.78
N ALA A 237 1.13 3.45 -12.71
CA ALA A 237 0.29 2.29 -12.45
C ALA A 237 -0.79 2.06 -13.52
N ALA A 238 -1.40 3.14 -14.05
CA ALA A 238 -2.47 3.04 -15.02
C ALA A 238 -1.97 2.76 -16.45
N LEU A 239 -0.87 3.37 -16.86
CA LEU A 239 -0.40 3.31 -18.26
C LEU A 239 0.54 2.14 -18.55
N THR A 240 1.27 1.64 -17.54
CA THR A 240 2.22 0.54 -17.78
C THR A 240 1.54 -0.75 -18.25
N PRO A 241 0.43 -1.25 -17.66
CA PRO A 241 -0.25 -2.44 -18.18
C PRO A 241 -0.76 -2.23 -19.62
N VAL A 242 -1.20 -1.02 -19.95
CA VAL A 242 -1.60 -0.67 -21.32
C VAL A 242 -0.41 -0.77 -22.28
N ALA A 243 0.72 -0.18 -21.90
CA ALA A 243 1.95 -0.22 -22.71
C ALA A 243 2.48 -1.67 -22.88
N VAL A 244 2.43 -2.47 -21.81
CA VAL A 244 2.84 -3.89 -21.87
C VAL A 244 1.91 -4.69 -22.77
N GLY A 245 0.59 -4.52 -22.63
CA GLY A 245 -0.39 -5.24 -23.44
C GLY A 245 -0.25 -4.96 -24.94
N PHE A 246 -0.15 -3.69 -25.32
CA PHE A 246 0.00 -3.30 -26.72
C PHE A 246 1.41 -3.48 -27.27
N GLY A 247 2.45 -3.34 -26.43
CA GLY A 247 3.84 -3.42 -26.87
C GLY A 247 4.42 -4.84 -26.89
N LEU A 248 4.04 -5.67 -25.93
CA LEU A 248 4.60 -7.01 -25.73
C LEU A 248 3.57 -8.14 -25.90
N GLY A 249 2.30 -7.80 -26.01
CA GLY A 249 1.20 -8.74 -26.23
C GLY A 249 0.54 -9.25 -24.95
N ILE A 250 -0.53 -10.02 -25.13
CA ILE A 250 -1.42 -10.46 -24.04
C ILE A 250 -0.75 -11.44 -23.07
N GLY A 251 0.14 -12.31 -23.54
CA GLY A 251 0.91 -13.22 -22.68
C GLY A 251 1.82 -12.45 -21.71
N ALA A 252 2.51 -11.42 -22.21
CA ALA A 252 3.32 -10.53 -21.37
C ALA A 252 2.46 -9.73 -20.39
N LEU A 253 1.26 -9.30 -20.78
CA LEU A 253 0.31 -8.61 -19.89
C LEU A 253 -0.14 -9.54 -18.77
N ALA A 254 -0.44 -10.81 -19.04
CA ALA A 254 -0.78 -11.79 -18.02
C ALA A 254 0.35 -11.97 -17.00
N GLY A 255 1.60 -12.11 -17.49
CA GLY A 255 2.79 -12.16 -16.64
C GLY A 255 2.96 -10.88 -15.81
N PHE A 256 2.78 -9.71 -16.44
CA PHE A 256 2.85 -8.41 -15.78
C PHE A 256 1.85 -8.30 -14.62
N LEU A 257 0.59 -8.66 -14.84
CA LEU A 257 -0.44 -8.63 -13.80
C LEU A 257 -0.09 -9.59 -12.65
N ALA A 258 0.38 -10.80 -12.94
CA ALA A 258 0.79 -11.75 -11.92
C ALA A 258 1.98 -11.22 -11.08
N GLY A 259 2.99 -10.66 -11.74
CA GLY A 259 4.16 -10.05 -11.08
C GLY A 259 3.78 -8.84 -10.23
N ALA A 260 2.90 -7.98 -10.75
CA ALA A 260 2.41 -6.80 -10.04
C ALA A 260 1.57 -7.18 -8.81
N ILE A 261 0.68 -8.18 -8.91
CA ILE A 261 -0.13 -8.65 -7.78
C ILE A 261 0.75 -9.25 -6.70
N GLY A 262 1.66 -10.16 -7.05
CA GLY A 262 2.52 -10.82 -6.08
C GLY A 262 3.48 -9.85 -5.39
N ALA A 263 4.22 -9.06 -6.16
CA ALA A 263 5.15 -8.07 -5.61
C ALA A 263 4.40 -6.95 -4.88
N GLY A 264 3.23 -6.52 -5.39
CA GLY A 264 2.39 -5.50 -4.77
C GLY A 264 1.86 -5.91 -3.41
N ALA A 265 1.39 -7.14 -3.27
CA ALA A 265 0.95 -7.70 -2.00
C ALA A 265 2.07 -7.68 -0.95
N LEU A 266 3.24 -8.20 -1.30
CA LEU A 266 4.39 -8.25 -0.41
C LEU A 266 4.90 -6.86 -0.04
N MET A 267 5.04 -5.96 -1.02
CA MET A 267 5.51 -4.60 -0.81
C MET A 267 4.55 -3.77 0.04
N ALA A 268 3.24 -3.90 -0.17
CA ALA A 268 2.23 -3.17 0.60
C ALA A 268 2.27 -3.57 2.09
N VAL A 269 2.35 -4.88 2.40
CA VAL A 269 2.47 -5.35 3.78
C VAL A 269 3.81 -4.94 4.38
N PHE A 270 4.90 -5.07 3.63
CA PHE A 270 6.23 -4.63 4.05
C PHE A 270 6.23 -3.16 4.48
N LEU A 271 5.76 -2.25 3.61
CA LEU A 271 5.76 -0.82 3.90
C LEU A 271 4.84 -0.45 5.06
N ALA A 272 3.67 -1.09 5.15
CA ALA A 272 2.72 -0.84 6.24
C ALA A 272 3.30 -1.23 7.61
N ASN A 273 3.92 -2.41 7.70
CA ASN A 273 4.40 -2.94 8.97
C ASN A 273 5.77 -2.40 9.37
N ALA A 274 6.67 -2.18 8.42
CA ALA A 274 7.93 -1.49 8.69
C ALA A 274 7.67 -0.06 9.22
N GLY A 275 6.82 0.71 8.54
CA GLY A 275 6.45 2.06 8.96
C GLY A 275 5.78 2.09 10.33
N GLY A 276 4.81 1.20 10.57
CA GLY A 276 4.12 1.09 11.85
C GLY A 276 5.06 0.70 13.00
N SER A 277 6.05 -0.16 12.76
CA SER A 277 7.01 -0.55 13.78
C SER A 277 7.93 0.58 14.20
N TRP A 278 8.39 1.41 13.25
CA TRP A 278 9.21 2.59 13.57
C TRP A 278 8.41 3.65 14.33
N ASP A 279 7.17 3.92 13.91
CA ASP A 279 6.32 4.89 14.57
C ASP A 279 6.01 4.49 16.02
N ASN A 280 5.64 3.23 16.25
CA ASN A 280 5.44 2.71 17.60
C ASN A 280 6.72 2.70 18.45
N ALA A 281 7.88 2.40 17.86
CA ALA A 281 9.16 2.45 18.57
C ALA A 281 9.49 3.89 19.02
N LYS A 282 9.25 4.88 18.16
CA LYS A 282 9.39 6.30 18.49
C LYS A 282 8.51 6.68 19.68
N LYS A 283 7.23 6.29 19.66
CA LYS A 283 6.27 6.59 20.73
C LYS A 283 6.65 5.99 22.07
N ILE A 284 7.12 4.75 22.11
CA ILE A 284 7.64 4.12 23.33
C ILE A 284 8.74 4.97 23.97
N VAL A 285 9.62 5.56 23.17
CA VAL A 285 10.66 6.47 23.67
C VAL A 285 10.05 7.78 24.15
N GLU A 286 9.12 8.37 23.40
CA GLU A 286 8.45 9.63 23.75
C GLU A 286 7.67 9.51 25.07
N ASP A 287 7.12 8.33 25.37
CA ASP A 287 6.42 8.00 26.64
C ASP A 287 7.36 7.89 27.86
N GLY A 288 8.64 8.18 27.69
CA GLY A 288 9.62 8.20 28.77
C GLY A 288 10.49 6.96 28.90
N HIS A 289 10.26 5.92 28.08
CA HIS A 289 11.12 4.76 28.03
C HIS A 289 12.48 5.13 27.36
N HIS A 290 13.56 4.47 27.79
CA HIS A 290 14.90 4.66 27.22
C HIS A 290 15.44 6.10 27.25
N GLY A 291 14.96 6.91 28.19
CA GLY A 291 15.43 8.28 28.40
C GLY A 291 14.46 9.38 27.93
N GLY A 292 13.36 9.01 27.29
CA GLY A 292 12.31 9.94 26.91
C GLY A 292 12.63 10.86 25.75
N LYS A 293 11.77 11.86 25.56
CA LYS A 293 11.86 12.86 24.49
C LYS A 293 13.19 13.64 24.59
N GLY A 294 13.94 13.77 23.51
CA GLY A 294 15.24 14.45 23.44
C GLY A 294 16.45 13.60 23.85
N SER A 295 16.25 12.32 24.23
CA SER A 295 17.35 11.40 24.53
C SER A 295 18.07 10.91 23.26
N GLU A 296 19.21 10.24 23.43
CA GLU A 296 19.92 9.58 22.32
C GLU A 296 19.03 8.52 21.65
N ALA A 297 18.18 7.84 22.41
CA ALA A 297 17.22 6.88 21.87
C ALA A 297 16.15 7.55 21.02
N HIS A 298 15.73 8.78 21.37
CA HIS A 298 14.79 9.55 20.58
C HIS A 298 15.42 10.11 19.29
N ALA A 299 16.71 10.40 19.32
CA ALA A 299 17.47 10.88 18.16
C ALA A 299 17.84 9.76 17.17
N ALA A 300 17.82 8.49 17.61
CA ALA A 300 18.12 7.32 16.80
C ALA A 300 16.91 6.83 15.99
#